data_f87dadf06896ccce01aaee5f2e105732
#
_entry.id   f87dadf06896ccce01aaee5f2e105732
#
_cell.length_a   1.000
_cell.length_b   1.000
_cell.length_c   1.000
_cell.angle_alpha   90.00
_cell.angle_beta   90.00
_cell.angle_gamma   90.00
#
_symmetry.space_group_name_H-M   'P 1'
#
loop_
_entity.id
_entity.type
_entity.pdbx_description
1 polymer ?
#
loop_
_entity_poly.entity_id
_entity_poly.type
_entity_poly.pdbx_seq_one_letter_code
_entity_poly.pdbx_strand_id
1 'polypeptide(L)'
;MCCSAHFAAHQEHVLKRNADAAQIEEKLSLLLQAAPADELLDDDDDGERRKLPEDVKAAWGRRGQRQVSDAYDYTFFMGDLNYRIDLSRPEVLSQICDGDLIALQARDQLHQQRMSGNVLRGFNEGKIEFPPTYKFDKNSDTYAMYLLLQ
;
A
#
# COMPACT_ATOMS: atom_id res chain seq x y z
N MET A 1 -6.30 -11.76 -0.82
CA MET A 1 -6.46 -10.97 0.42
C MET A 1 -6.51 -9.48 0.10
N CYS A 2 -7.26 -8.68 0.87
CA CYS A 2 -7.33 -7.22 0.70
C CYS A 2 -7.02 -6.55 2.04
N CYS A 3 -6.01 -5.67 2.06
CA CYS A 3 -5.64 -4.86 3.22
C CYS A 3 -6.00 -3.41 2.94
N SER A 4 -6.85 -2.82 3.79
CA SER A 4 -7.15 -1.39 3.74
C SER A 4 -6.56 -0.70 4.96
N ALA A 5 -5.83 0.39 4.73
CA ALA A 5 -5.13 1.11 5.77
C ALA A 5 -5.35 2.62 5.69
N HIS A 6 -5.17 3.28 6.84
CA HIS A 6 -5.15 4.73 6.93
C HIS A 6 -3.92 5.12 7.77
N PHE A 7 -2.89 5.66 7.12
CA PHE A 7 -1.61 5.97 7.76
C PHE A 7 -1.58 7.37 8.36
N ALA A 8 -0.51 7.65 9.11
CA ALA A 8 -0.31 8.93 9.77
C ALA A 8 -0.34 10.10 8.78
N ALA A 9 -1.17 11.10 9.08
CA ALA A 9 -1.25 12.34 8.32
C ALA A 9 0.02 13.21 8.49
N HIS A 10 0.08 14.34 7.78
CA HIS A 10 1.14 15.36 7.73
C HIS A 10 2.39 14.95 6.93
N GLN A 11 3.00 15.96 6.30
CA GLN A 11 4.09 15.75 5.32
C GLN A 11 5.34 15.15 5.97
N GLU A 12 5.70 15.60 7.15
CA GLU A 12 6.90 15.20 7.90
C GLU A 12 6.86 13.78 8.46
N HIS A 13 5.68 13.14 8.53
CA HIS A 13 5.51 11.85 9.16
C HIS A 13 5.83 10.63 8.27
N VAL A 14 6.77 10.75 7.33
CA VAL A 14 7.16 9.65 6.42
C VAL A 14 7.56 8.40 7.19
N LEU A 15 8.45 8.54 8.18
CA LEU A 15 8.92 7.39 8.97
C LEU A 15 7.81 6.73 9.78
N LYS A 16 6.83 7.52 10.23
CA LYS A 16 5.67 6.98 10.94
C LYS A 16 4.78 6.17 10.00
N ARG A 17 4.54 6.64 8.78
CA ARG A 17 3.81 5.88 7.76
C ARG A 17 4.52 4.56 7.40
N ASN A 18 5.84 4.59 7.27
CA ASN A 18 6.62 3.38 7.04
C ASN A 18 6.48 2.40 8.21
N ALA A 19 6.48 2.90 9.45
CA ALA A 19 6.25 2.09 10.65
C ALA A 19 4.82 1.53 10.72
N ASP A 20 3.81 2.33 10.35
CA ASP A 20 2.41 1.88 10.28
C ASP A 20 2.27 0.69 9.30
N ALA A 21 2.89 0.79 8.11
CA ALA A 21 2.91 -0.29 7.12
C ALA A 21 3.60 -1.54 7.66
N ALA A 22 4.80 -1.39 8.20
CA ALA A 22 5.58 -2.51 8.76
C ALA A 22 4.81 -3.22 9.90
N GLN A 23 4.12 -2.46 10.76
CA GLN A 23 3.32 -3.03 11.84
C GLN A 23 2.13 -3.85 11.33
N ILE A 24 1.50 -3.40 10.23
CA ILE A 24 0.41 -4.15 9.59
C ILE A 24 0.96 -5.45 9.00
N GLU A 25 2.04 -5.39 8.25
CA GLU A 25 2.68 -6.57 7.65
C GLU A 25 3.11 -7.58 8.71
N GLU A 26 3.71 -7.11 9.82
CA GLU A 26 4.11 -7.95 10.94
C GLU A 26 2.90 -8.65 11.59
N LYS A 27 1.86 -7.89 11.94
CA LYS A 27 0.64 -8.46 12.56
C LYS A 27 -0.04 -9.47 11.65
N LEU A 28 -0.14 -9.19 10.36
CA LEU A 28 -0.72 -10.12 9.40
C LEU A 28 0.14 -11.38 9.27
N SER A 29 1.46 -11.25 9.25
CA SER A 29 2.38 -12.39 9.22
C SER A 29 2.24 -13.27 10.47
N LEU A 30 2.07 -12.66 11.65
CA LEU A 30 1.84 -13.38 12.90
C LEU A 30 0.49 -14.12 12.89
N LEU A 31 -0.57 -13.50 12.39
CA LEU A 31 -1.87 -14.15 12.25
C LEU A 31 -1.81 -15.37 11.32
N LEU A 32 -1.11 -15.24 10.20
CA LEU A 32 -0.91 -16.34 9.26
C LEU A 32 -0.08 -17.49 9.82
N GLN A 33 0.84 -17.19 10.73
CA GLN A 33 1.63 -18.22 11.43
C GLN A 33 0.83 -18.92 12.54
N ALA A 34 -0.12 -18.22 13.14
CA ALA A 34 -0.96 -18.74 14.23
C ALA A 34 -2.15 -19.55 13.70
N ALA A 35 -2.63 -19.28 12.49
CA ALA A 35 -3.74 -20.01 11.91
C ALA A 35 -3.31 -21.44 11.49
N PRO A 36 -4.05 -22.48 11.88
CA PRO A 36 -3.82 -23.83 11.35
C PRO A 36 -4.02 -23.82 9.83
N ALA A 37 -3.22 -24.61 9.12
CA ALA A 37 -3.22 -24.62 7.64
C ALA A 37 -4.57 -24.95 7.01
N ASP A 38 -5.42 -25.65 7.74
CA ASP A 38 -6.74 -26.08 7.34
C ASP A 38 -7.83 -25.00 7.53
N GLU A 39 -7.58 -23.97 8.35
CA GLU A 39 -8.53 -22.83 8.51
C GLU A 39 -8.35 -21.74 7.44
N LEU A 40 -7.25 -21.79 6.68
CA LEU A 40 -6.95 -20.82 5.62
C LEU A 40 -7.54 -21.22 4.25
N LEU A 41 -8.22 -22.37 4.19
CA LEU A 41 -8.84 -22.86 2.97
C LEU A 41 -10.31 -22.48 2.98
N ASP A 42 -10.74 -21.78 1.94
CA ASP A 42 -12.16 -21.61 1.65
C ASP A 42 -12.76 -22.97 1.28
N ASP A 43 -13.97 -23.24 1.76
CA ASP A 43 -14.77 -24.38 1.30
C ASP A 43 -15.08 -24.15 -0.19
N ASP A 44 -14.99 -25.22 -1.00
CA ASP A 44 -15.45 -25.14 -2.38
C ASP A 44 -16.99 -25.06 -2.44
N ASP A 45 -17.53 -24.81 -3.64
CA ASP A 45 -18.98 -24.66 -3.87
C ASP A 45 -19.79 -25.90 -3.44
N ASP A 46 -19.14 -27.07 -3.28
CA ASP A 46 -19.75 -28.34 -2.85
C ASP A 46 -19.58 -28.57 -1.34
N GLY A 47 -18.95 -27.66 -0.59
CA GLY A 47 -18.74 -27.75 0.86
C GLY A 47 -17.68 -28.78 1.27
N GLU A 48 -16.87 -29.28 0.33
CA GLU A 48 -15.71 -30.11 0.64
C GLU A 48 -14.48 -29.25 0.87
N ARG A 49 -13.82 -29.43 2.01
CA ARG A 49 -12.53 -28.79 2.30
C ARG A 49 -11.46 -29.25 1.32
N ARG A 50 -10.93 -28.33 0.53
CA ARG A 50 -9.78 -28.60 -0.34
C ARG A 50 -8.60 -29.10 0.48
N LYS A 51 -8.22 -30.37 0.27
CA LYS A 51 -6.97 -30.90 0.83
C LYS A 51 -5.79 -30.34 0.04
N LEU A 52 -4.97 -29.53 0.69
CA LEU A 52 -3.71 -29.07 0.09
C LEU A 52 -2.83 -30.27 -0.28
N PRO A 53 -2.20 -30.27 -1.48
CA PRO A 53 -1.16 -31.22 -1.82
C PRO A 53 -0.03 -31.22 -0.76
N GLU A 54 0.58 -32.38 -0.52
CA GLU A 54 1.59 -32.54 0.54
C GLU A 54 2.87 -31.70 0.30
N ASP A 55 3.20 -31.42 -0.94
CA ASP A 55 4.28 -30.52 -1.31
C ASP A 55 3.96 -29.06 -0.95
N VAL A 56 2.70 -28.63 -1.10
CA VAL A 56 2.20 -27.34 -0.67
C VAL A 56 2.19 -27.26 0.87
N LYS A 57 1.71 -28.30 1.56
CA LYS A 57 1.78 -28.39 3.03
C LYS A 57 3.22 -28.35 3.54
N ALA A 58 4.14 -29.05 2.87
CA ALA A 58 5.56 -29.03 3.20
C ALA A 58 6.21 -27.65 2.96
N ALA A 59 5.78 -26.94 1.92
CA ALA A 59 6.20 -25.56 1.66
C ALA A 59 5.60 -24.60 2.71
N TRP A 60 4.36 -24.84 3.14
CA TRP A 60 3.68 -24.07 4.20
C TRP A 60 4.19 -24.42 5.60
N GLY A 61 4.68 -25.64 5.82
CA GLY A 61 5.24 -26.10 7.08
C GLY A 61 6.63 -25.55 7.41
N ARG A 62 7.34 -24.93 6.48
CA ARG A 62 8.57 -24.18 6.76
C ARG A 62 8.22 -22.86 7.45
N ARG A 63 7.91 -22.94 8.74
CA ARG A 63 7.60 -21.85 9.66
C ARG A 63 8.84 -20.96 9.85
N GLY A 64 9.03 -20.02 8.95
CA GLY A 64 10.08 -19.03 9.09
C GLY A 64 9.92 -17.95 8.03
N GLN A 65 9.44 -16.79 8.42
CA GLN A 65 9.42 -15.55 7.62
C GLN A 65 8.53 -15.59 6.35
N ARG A 66 7.27 -15.94 6.48
CA ARG A 66 6.31 -15.69 5.40
C ARG A 66 5.88 -14.24 5.39
N GLN A 67 6.09 -13.59 4.28
CA GLN A 67 5.43 -12.34 3.99
C GLN A 67 3.95 -12.61 3.69
N VAL A 68 3.10 -11.66 3.96
CA VAL A 68 1.64 -11.77 3.69
C VAL A 68 1.38 -12.06 2.22
N SER A 69 2.22 -11.52 1.33
CA SER A 69 2.20 -11.79 -0.11
C SER A 69 2.37 -13.26 -0.48
N ASP A 70 3.05 -14.06 0.35
CA ASP A 70 3.34 -15.46 0.05
C ASP A 70 2.21 -16.42 0.46
N ALA A 71 1.23 -15.91 1.21
CA ALA A 71 0.14 -16.72 1.77
C ALA A 71 -1.13 -16.72 0.93
N TYR A 72 -1.23 -15.83 -0.05
CA TYR A 72 -2.41 -15.67 -0.90
C TYR A 72 -2.00 -15.54 -2.35
N ASP A 73 -2.80 -16.08 -3.28
CA ASP A 73 -2.59 -15.95 -4.72
C ASP A 73 -2.53 -14.48 -5.16
N TYR A 74 -3.36 -13.65 -4.52
CA TYR A 74 -3.39 -12.21 -4.74
C TYR A 74 -3.53 -11.46 -3.41
N THR A 75 -2.67 -10.48 -3.20
CA THR A 75 -2.75 -9.56 -2.06
C THR A 75 -2.83 -8.12 -2.57
N PHE A 76 -3.88 -7.41 -2.16
CA PHE A 76 -4.06 -5.98 -2.48
C PHE A 76 -3.84 -5.17 -1.20
N PHE A 77 -3.00 -4.16 -1.29
CA PHE A 77 -2.79 -3.16 -0.25
C PHE A 77 -3.31 -1.82 -0.74
N MET A 78 -4.27 -1.22 -0.03
CA MET A 78 -4.93 0.01 -0.44
C MET A 78 -5.34 0.88 0.75
N GLY A 79 -5.84 2.07 0.47
CA GLY A 79 -6.38 2.99 1.47
C GLY A 79 -5.79 4.38 1.37
N ASP A 80 -6.05 5.22 2.38
CA ASP A 80 -5.40 6.52 2.50
C ASP A 80 -4.02 6.33 3.14
N LEU A 81 -3.01 6.12 2.33
CA LEU A 81 -1.64 5.89 2.79
C LEU A 81 -0.94 7.18 3.20
N ASN A 82 -1.56 8.35 2.97
CA ASN A 82 -1.13 9.67 3.43
C ASN A 82 0.30 10.12 3.03
N TYR A 83 0.96 9.42 2.10
CA TYR A 83 2.21 9.92 1.54
C TYR A 83 1.95 11.17 0.70
N ARG A 84 2.89 12.07 0.67
CA ARG A 84 2.77 13.40 0.08
C ARG A 84 3.79 13.59 -1.04
N ILE A 85 3.63 14.66 -1.81
CA ILE A 85 4.64 15.12 -2.76
C ILE A 85 5.57 16.08 -2.01
N ASP A 86 6.88 15.85 -2.08
CA ASP A 86 7.92 16.60 -1.34
C ASP A 86 8.31 17.86 -2.10
N LEU A 87 7.31 18.70 -2.31
CA LEU A 87 7.42 20.03 -2.94
C LEU A 87 6.47 20.98 -2.23
N SER A 88 6.76 22.27 -2.36
CA SER A 88 5.81 23.31 -1.97
C SER A 88 4.58 23.28 -2.88
N ARG A 89 3.45 23.72 -2.37
CA ARG A 89 2.21 23.72 -3.15
C ARG A 89 2.30 24.55 -4.44
N PRO A 90 2.91 25.75 -4.48
CA PRO A 90 3.09 26.48 -5.72
C PRO A 90 3.88 25.70 -6.78
N GLU A 91 4.93 24.97 -6.35
CA GLU A 91 5.73 24.13 -7.25
C GLU A 91 4.90 22.97 -7.81
N VAL A 92 4.10 22.29 -6.95
CA VAL A 92 3.20 21.23 -7.40
C VAL A 92 2.20 21.75 -8.43
N LEU A 93 1.58 22.88 -8.17
CA LEU A 93 0.60 23.49 -9.10
C LEU A 93 1.26 23.90 -10.43
N SER A 94 2.46 24.45 -10.39
CA SER A 94 3.21 24.76 -11.61
C SER A 94 3.45 23.50 -12.44
N GLN A 95 3.96 22.44 -11.83
CA GLN A 95 4.23 21.18 -12.53
C GLN A 95 2.95 20.51 -13.08
N ILE A 96 1.84 20.64 -12.37
CA ILE A 96 0.54 20.18 -12.89
C ILE A 96 0.13 20.98 -14.13
N CYS A 97 0.26 22.31 -14.09
CA CYS A 97 -0.06 23.17 -15.24
C CYS A 97 0.83 22.88 -16.45
N ASP A 98 2.09 22.57 -16.21
CA ASP A 98 3.08 22.21 -17.24
C ASP A 98 2.91 20.76 -17.75
N GLY A 99 2.08 19.96 -17.09
CA GLY A 99 1.89 18.54 -17.40
C GLY A 99 3.08 17.65 -17.01
N ASP A 100 3.98 18.13 -16.18
CA ASP A 100 5.20 17.41 -15.78
C ASP A 100 4.93 16.42 -14.63
N LEU A 101 4.20 15.36 -14.98
CA LEU A 101 3.89 14.29 -14.03
C LEU A 101 5.13 13.52 -13.58
N ILE A 102 6.17 13.47 -14.41
CA ILE A 102 7.42 12.76 -14.08
C ILE A 102 8.14 13.49 -12.94
N ALA A 103 8.22 14.80 -12.99
CA ALA A 103 8.81 15.61 -11.92
C ALA A 103 8.02 15.48 -10.60
N LEU A 104 6.69 15.43 -10.67
CA LEU A 104 5.84 15.18 -9.50
C LEU A 104 6.09 13.79 -8.88
N GLN A 105 6.14 12.75 -9.71
CA GLN A 105 6.38 11.37 -9.26
C GLN A 105 7.77 11.22 -8.62
N ALA A 106 8.79 11.88 -9.16
CA ALA A 106 10.13 11.88 -8.57
C ALA A 106 10.18 12.47 -7.15
N ARG A 107 9.16 13.25 -6.77
CA ARG A 107 8.99 13.85 -5.45
C ARG A 107 7.90 13.19 -4.61
N ASP A 108 7.28 12.13 -5.11
CA ASP A 108 6.32 11.32 -4.36
C ASP A 108 7.03 10.52 -3.26
N GLN A 109 6.64 10.77 -2.03
CA GLN A 109 7.21 10.11 -0.85
C GLN A 109 7.01 8.59 -0.90
N LEU A 110 5.83 8.10 -1.33
CA LEU A 110 5.59 6.66 -1.43
C LEU A 110 6.51 6.03 -2.47
N HIS A 111 6.60 6.63 -3.64
CA HIS A 111 7.50 6.17 -4.69
C HIS A 111 8.96 6.09 -4.18
N GLN A 112 9.46 7.15 -3.54
CA GLN A 112 10.81 7.20 -2.98
C GLN A 112 11.04 6.12 -1.91
N GLN A 113 10.08 5.92 -0.99
CA GLN A 113 10.20 4.92 0.07
C GLN A 113 10.14 3.49 -0.47
N ARG A 114 9.33 3.24 -1.50
CA ARG A 114 9.28 1.94 -2.18
C ARG A 114 10.57 1.66 -2.94
N MET A 115 11.08 2.61 -3.71
CA MET A 115 12.36 2.48 -4.44
C MET A 115 13.54 2.23 -3.50
N SER A 116 13.50 2.83 -2.31
CA SER A 116 14.50 2.59 -1.25
C SER A 116 14.27 1.27 -0.49
N GLY A 117 13.22 0.54 -0.80
CA GLY A 117 12.88 -0.71 -0.12
C GLY A 117 12.47 -0.55 1.35
N ASN A 118 11.96 0.63 1.73
CA ASN A 118 11.56 0.93 3.10
C ASN A 118 10.12 0.55 3.41
N VAL A 119 9.27 0.36 2.39
CA VAL A 119 7.84 0.10 2.56
C VAL A 119 7.29 -0.74 1.41
N LEU A 120 6.28 -1.57 1.69
CA LEU A 120 5.54 -2.38 0.72
C LEU A 120 6.44 -3.20 -0.22
N ARG A 121 7.45 -3.86 0.34
CA ARG A 121 8.36 -4.74 -0.41
C ARG A 121 7.57 -5.89 -1.04
N GLY A 122 7.86 -6.18 -2.30
CA GLY A 122 7.20 -7.25 -3.04
C GLY A 122 5.84 -6.88 -3.62
N PHE A 123 5.29 -5.71 -3.29
CA PHE A 123 4.07 -5.21 -3.94
C PHE A 123 4.40 -4.49 -5.25
N ASN A 124 3.60 -4.75 -6.27
CA ASN A 124 3.65 -4.03 -7.53
C ASN A 124 2.62 -2.89 -7.51
N GLU A 125 2.96 -1.78 -8.13
CA GLU A 125 2.07 -0.65 -8.34
C GLU A 125 1.88 -0.42 -9.83
N GLY A 126 0.65 -0.17 -10.25
CA GLY A 126 0.36 0.23 -11.62
C GLY A 126 1.02 1.56 -11.95
N LYS A 127 1.34 1.77 -13.23
CA LYS A 127 1.89 3.05 -13.68
C LYS A 127 0.90 4.18 -13.44
N ILE A 128 1.35 5.23 -12.79
CA ILE A 128 0.54 6.43 -12.54
C ILE A 128 0.74 7.38 -13.71
N GLU A 129 -0.28 7.53 -14.56
CA GLU A 129 -0.26 8.38 -15.77
C GLU A 129 -1.32 9.49 -15.72
N PHE A 130 -1.78 9.82 -14.52
CA PHE A 130 -2.80 10.85 -14.28
C PHE A 130 -2.31 11.86 -13.25
N PRO A 131 -2.82 13.11 -13.30
CA PRO A 131 -2.45 14.13 -12.33
C PRO A 131 -2.99 13.80 -10.93
N PRO A 132 -2.47 14.44 -9.86
CA PRO A 132 -2.99 14.27 -8.51
C PRO A 132 -4.50 14.42 -8.45
N THR A 133 -5.19 13.48 -7.80
CA THR A 133 -6.66 13.46 -7.72
C THR A 133 -7.20 14.24 -6.51
N TYR A 134 -6.32 14.77 -5.66
CA TYR A 134 -6.67 15.47 -4.43
C TYR A 134 -5.70 16.63 -4.17
N LYS A 135 -6.14 17.81 -3.76
CA LYS A 135 -7.51 18.18 -3.41
C LYS A 135 -7.99 19.28 -4.34
N PHE A 136 -9.25 19.15 -4.77
CA PHE A 136 -9.94 20.21 -5.50
C PHE A 136 -10.78 21.08 -4.57
N ASP A 137 -11.09 22.31 -4.99
CA ASP A 137 -12.10 23.14 -4.35
C ASP A 137 -13.47 22.48 -4.47
N LYS A 138 -14.33 22.71 -3.47
CA LYS A 138 -15.64 22.06 -3.44
C LYS A 138 -16.46 22.42 -4.67
N ASN A 139 -16.98 21.41 -5.36
CA ASN A 139 -17.77 21.54 -6.61
C ASN A 139 -17.01 22.27 -7.73
N SER A 140 -15.72 22.03 -7.87
CA SER A 140 -14.86 22.66 -8.86
C SER A 140 -13.82 21.67 -9.38
N ASP A 141 -13.35 21.90 -10.62
CA ASP A 141 -12.20 21.22 -11.20
C ASP A 141 -10.88 21.99 -10.95
N THR A 142 -10.92 23.01 -10.10
CA THR A 142 -9.75 23.80 -9.71
C THR A 142 -9.13 23.22 -8.47
N TYR A 143 -7.80 23.00 -8.49
CA TYR A 143 -7.07 22.58 -7.31
C TYR A 143 -7.19 23.62 -6.19
N ALA A 144 -7.57 23.17 -5.01
CA ALA A 144 -7.77 24.04 -3.87
C ALA A 144 -6.52 24.88 -3.56
N MET A 145 -6.64 26.18 -3.61
CA MET A 145 -5.54 27.13 -3.34
C MET A 145 -5.28 27.30 -1.83
N TYR A 146 -6.29 27.04 -1.00
CA TYR A 146 -6.26 27.33 0.43
C TYR A 146 -6.19 26.05 1.28
N LEU A 147 -4.99 25.58 1.54
CA LEU A 147 -4.68 24.72 2.70
C LEU A 147 -3.24 25.01 3.15
N LEU A 148 -2.97 26.27 3.43
CA LEU A 148 -1.95 26.67 4.39
C LEU A 148 -2.66 26.69 5.76
N LEU A 149 -2.14 25.97 6.73
CA LEU A 149 -2.56 25.91 8.13
C LEU A 149 -3.49 24.71 8.46
N GLN A 150 -2.97 23.50 8.36
CA GLN A 150 -3.16 22.52 9.46
C GLN A 150 -2.01 21.54 9.45
#